data_ad4868968781baea6fea1846abc9a279
#
_entry.id   ad4868968781baea6fea1846abc9a279
#
_cell.length_a   1.000
_cell.length_b   1.000
_cell.length_c   1.000
_cell.angle_alpha   90.00
_cell.angle_beta   90.00
_cell.angle_gamma   90.00
#
_symmetry.space_group_name_H-M   'P 1'
#
loop_
_entity.id
_entity.type
_entity.pdbx_description
1 polymer ?
#
loop_
_entity_poly.entity_id
_entity_poly.type
_entity_poly.pdbx_seq_one_letter_code
_entity_poly.pdbx_strand_id
1 'polypeptide(L)'
;MTEEEKRVDEDWKKKIQQEKEKIEEEERAKKQIPQASFTLFISGLVTQSYILLGLIENPLTKKKEKDLNQAKYLIDILSILEEKTKGNLTKEEQNYFQSLLYDLRMAYIECSK
;
A
#
# COMPACT_ATOMS: atom_id res chain seq x y z
N MET A 1 23.15 10.62 -36.28
CA MET A 1 23.74 9.93 -35.12
C MET A 1 25.05 9.28 -35.52
N THR A 2 26.14 9.62 -34.87
CA THR A 2 27.44 9.00 -35.09
C THR A 2 27.47 7.59 -34.50
N GLU A 3 28.41 6.76 -34.92
CA GLU A 3 28.58 5.42 -34.38
C GLU A 3 28.89 5.43 -32.86
N GLU A 4 29.61 6.46 -32.40
CA GLU A 4 29.91 6.66 -31.00
C GLU A 4 28.65 6.97 -30.16
N GLU A 5 27.77 7.81 -30.69
CA GLU A 5 26.50 8.12 -30.03
C GLU A 5 25.58 6.90 -29.95
N LYS A 6 25.58 6.07 -30.99
CA LYS A 6 24.86 4.80 -30.98
C LYS A 6 25.40 3.84 -29.92
N ARG A 7 26.73 3.76 -29.75
CA ARG A 7 27.36 2.91 -28.74
C ARG A 7 27.01 3.36 -27.33
N VAL A 8 27.05 4.66 -27.08
CA VAL A 8 26.71 5.23 -25.79
C VAL A 8 25.25 4.94 -25.45
N ASP A 9 24.35 5.11 -26.42
CA ASP A 9 22.93 4.82 -26.25
C ASP A 9 22.67 3.33 -25.98
N GLU A 10 23.34 2.44 -26.73
CA GLU A 10 23.18 1.01 -26.55
C GLU A 10 23.76 0.52 -25.25
N ASP A 11 24.92 1.01 -24.82
CA ASP A 11 25.57 0.67 -23.56
C ASP A 11 24.72 1.15 -22.38
N TRP A 12 24.16 2.34 -22.49
CA TRP A 12 23.32 2.94 -21.47
C TRP A 12 22.03 2.14 -21.28
N LYS A 13 21.38 1.75 -22.39
CA LYS A 13 20.16 0.93 -22.36
C LYS A 13 20.42 -0.44 -21.78
N LYS A 14 21.53 -1.07 -22.14
CA LYS A 14 21.93 -2.36 -21.58
C LYS A 14 22.17 -2.26 -20.08
N LYS A 15 22.82 -1.20 -19.66
CA LYS A 15 23.14 -0.98 -18.25
C LYS A 15 21.88 -0.78 -17.42
N ILE A 16 20.92 0.00 -17.93
CA ILE A 16 19.63 0.20 -17.26
C ILE A 16 18.85 -1.10 -17.21
N GLN A 17 18.84 -1.86 -18.30
CA GLN A 17 18.14 -3.14 -18.35
C GLN A 17 18.72 -4.13 -17.36
N GLN A 18 20.04 -4.21 -17.24
CA GLN A 18 20.72 -5.07 -16.28
C GLN A 18 20.43 -4.65 -14.83
N GLU A 19 20.45 -3.36 -14.55
CA GLU A 19 20.11 -2.84 -13.23
C GLU A 19 18.66 -3.13 -12.87
N LYS A 20 17.76 -2.97 -13.82
CA LYS A 20 16.34 -3.25 -13.64
C LYS A 20 16.11 -4.73 -13.34
N GLU A 21 16.73 -5.62 -14.10
CA GLU A 21 16.64 -7.06 -13.89
C GLU A 21 17.20 -7.47 -12.52
N LYS A 22 18.32 -6.86 -12.14
CA LYS A 22 18.95 -7.12 -10.85
C LYS A 22 18.06 -6.68 -9.69
N ILE A 23 17.45 -5.51 -9.79
CA ILE A 23 16.52 -4.99 -8.78
C ILE A 23 15.30 -5.91 -8.68
N GLU A 24 14.74 -6.33 -9.81
CA GLU A 24 13.61 -7.23 -9.86
C GLU A 24 13.93 -8.60 -9.23
N GLU A 25 15.13 -9.12 -9.48
CA GLU A 25 15.58 -10.37 -8.88
C GLU A 25 15.78 -10.24 -7.36
N GLU A 26 16.41 -9.18 -6.91
CA GLU A 26 16.62 -8.93 -5.49
C GLU A 26 15.29 -8.79 -4.75
N GLU A 27 14.34 -8.09 -5.35
CA GLU A 27 13.01 -7.93 -4.77
C GLU A 27 12.24 -9.24 -4.74
N ARG A 28 12.36 -10.07 -5.79
CA ARG A 28 11.75 -11.41 -5.82
C ARG A 28 12.36 -12.33 -4.77
N ALA A 29 13.66 -12.22 -4.54
CA ALA A 29 14.36 -13.02 -3.55
C ALA A 29 14.03 -12.60 -2.12
N LYS A 30 13.76 -11.32 -1.88
CA LYS A 30 13.43 -10.77 -0.57
C LYS A 30 11.95 -10.84 -0.24
N LYS A 31 11.11 -10.54 -1.20
CA LYS A 31 9.66 -10.49 -1.07
C LYS A 31 9.03 -10.56 -2.45
N GLN A 32 8.07 -11.44 -2.63
CA GLN A 32 7.21 -11.33 -3.79
C GLN A 32 6.40 -10.05 -3.66
N ILE A 33 6.66 -9.08 -4.53
CA ILE A 33 5.86 -7.87 -4.59
C ILE A 33 4.62 -8.22 -5.41
N PRO A 34 3.43 -8.18 -4.82
CA PRO A 34 2.22 -8.45 -5.55
C PRO A 34 1.94 -7.33 -6.56
N GLN A 35 1.19 -7.67 -7.60
CA GLN A 35 0.77 -6.69 -8.57
C GLN A 35 -0.10 -5.63 -7.87
N ALA A 36 0.12 -4.36 -8.21
CA ALA A 36 -0.67 -3.28 -7.64
C ALA A 36 -2.16 -3.47 -7.95
N SER A 37 -2.99 -3.28 -6.95
CA SER A 37 -4.43 -3.39 -7.08
C SER A 37 -5.10 -2.45 -6.09
N PHE A 38 -6.35 -2.11 -6.34
CA PHE A 38 -7.14 -1.30 -5.41
C PHE A 38 -7.29 -2.01 -4.06
N THR A 39 -7.53 -3.30 -4.08
CA THR A 39 -7.68 -4.12 -2.88
C THR A 39 -6.42 -4.06 -2.01
N LEU A 40 -5.24 -4.18 -2.62
CA LEU A 40 -3.97 -4.09 -1.88
C LEU A 40 -3.74 -2.70 -1.32
N PHE A 41 -4.09 -1.67 -2.08
CA PHE A 41 -3.97 -0.29 -1.62
C PHE A 41 -4.82 -0.06 -0.36
N ILE A 42 -6.07 -0.49 -0.39
CA ILE A 42 -6.98 -0.34 0.74
C ILE A 42 -6.50 -1.18 1.93
N SER A 43 -6.05 -2.41 1.68
CA SER A 43 -5.51 -3.28 2.75
C SER A 43 -4.34 -2.63 3.47
N GLY A 44 -3.45 -1.96 2.73
CA GLY A 44 -2.32 -1.24 3.31
C GLY A 44 -2.76 -0.11 4.23
N LEU A 45 -3.73 0.68 3.80
CA LEU A 45 -4.27 1.78 4.61
C LEU A 45 -4.98 1.26 5.87
N VAL A 46 -5.71 0.16 5.76
CA VAL A 46 -6.39 -0.46 6.90
C VAL A 46 -5.37 -1.00 7.89
N THR A 47 -4.32 -1.67 7.42
CA THR A 47 -3.25 -2.16 8.28
C THR A 47 -2.58 -1.01 9.02
N GLN A 48 -2.28 0.08 8.34
CA GLN A 48 -1.71 1.27 8.97
C GLN A 48 -2.63 1.83 10.04
N SER A 49 -3.93 1.82 9.79
CA SER A 49 -4.92 2.26 10.77
C SER A 49 -4.91 1.38 12.03
N TYR A 50 -4.81 0.05 11.87
CA TYR A 50 -4.69 -0.85 13.00
C TYR A 50 -3.42 -0.63 13.80
N ILE A 51 -2.32 -0.29 13.12
CA ILE A 51 -1.07 0.09 13.81
C ILE A 51 -1.31 1.33 14.67
N LEU A 52 -1.98 2.33 14.12
CA LEU A 52 -2.29 3.58 14.84
C LEU A 52 -3.29 3.38 15.98
N LEU A 53 -4.12 2.34 15.90
CA LEU A 53 -5.01 1.96 17.00
C LEU A 53 -4.26 1.21 18.12
N GLY A 54 -3.00 0.87 17.90
CA GLY A 54 -2.21 0.13 18.87
C GLY A 54 -2.52 -1.37 18.88
N LEU A 55 -3.22 -1.88 17.88
CA LEU A 55 -3.58 -3.30 17.78
C LEU A 55 -2.52 -4.13 17.08
N ILE A 56 -1.74 -3.50 16.22
CA ILE A 56 -0.64 -4.12 15.49
C ILE A 56 0.65 -3.37 15.84
N GLU A 57 1.71 -4.11 16.06
CA GLU A 57 3.03 -3.57 16.33
C GLU A 57 3.53 -2.74 15.14
N ASN A 58 4.06 -1.55 15.41
CA ASN A 58 4.70 -0.73 14.38
C ASN A 58 6.00 -1.40 13.93
N PRO A 59 6.14 -1.75 12.64
CA PRO A 59 7.32 -2.46 12.18
C PRO A 59 8.61 -1.65 12.28
N LEU A 60 8.53 -0.32 12.37
CA LEU A 60 9.70 0.54 12.49
C LEU A 60 10.21 0.62 13.93
N THR A 61 9.31 0.77 14.89
CA THR A 61 9.67 0.91 16.31
C THR A 61 9.58 -0.40 17.07
N LYS A 62 8.94 -1.40 16.51
CA LYS A 62 8.65 -2.72 17.12
C LYS A 62 7.87 -2.62 18.41
N LYS A 63 7.08 -1.56 18.54
CA LYS A 63 6.21 -1.31 19.70
C LYS A 63 4.79 -1.07 19.25
N LYS A 64 3.85 -1.38 20.10
CA LYS A 64 2.45 -1.02 19.92
C LYS A 64 2.25 0.39 20.46
N GLU A 65 2.01 1.32 19.54
CA GLU A 65 1.80 2.74 19.88
C GLU A 65 0.42 3.15 19.42
N LYS A 66 -0.26 3.92 20.25
CA LYS A 66 -1.64 4.33 19.98
C LYS A 66 -1.68 5.81 19.63
N ASP A 67 -2.28 6.14 18.50
CA ASP A 67 -2.54 7.52 18.06
C ASP A 67 -3.94 7.57 17.47
N LEU A 68 -4.91 7.80 18.32
CA LEU A 68 -6.33 7.77 17.93
C LEU A 68 -6.69 8.88 16.95
N ASN A 69 -6.03 10.03 17.04
CA ASN A 69 -6.30 11.15 16.14
C ASN A 69 -5.88 10.82 14.71
N GLN A 70 -4.70 10.23 14.53
CA GLN A 70 -4.25 9.80 13.22
C GLN A 70 -5.05 8.60 12.69
N ALA A 71 -5.43 7.70 13.57
CA ALA A 71 -6.30 6.58 13.19
C ALA A 71 -7.63 7.09 12.66
N LYS A 72 -8.24 8.05 13.35
CA LYS A 72 -9.49 8.66 12.89
C LYS A 72 -9.31 9.34 11.53
N TYR A 73 -8.20 10.03 11.35
CA TYR A 73 -7.89 10.69 10.07
C TYR A 73 -7.84 9.68 8.92
N LEU A 74 -7.17 8.55 9.11
CA LEU A 74 -7.13 7.51 8.08
C LEU A 74 -8.50 6.87 7.82
N ILE A 75 -9.30 6.67 8.85
CA ILE A 75 -10.67 6.16 8.71
C ILE A 75 -11.52 7.15 7.89
N ASP A 76 -11.37 8.43 8.16
CA ASP A 76 -12.07 9.48 7.41
C ASP A 76 -11.62 9.49 5.94
N ILE A 77 -10.33 9.32 5.67
CA ILE A 77 -9.80 9.19 4.30
C ILE A 77 -10.41 7.98 3.61
N LEU A 78 -10.47 6.85 4.29
CA LEU A 78 -11.08 5.63 3.74
C LEU A 78 -12.57 5.83 3.44
N SER A 79 -13.27 6.56 4.28
CA SER A 79 -14.67 6.90 4.05
C SER A 79 -14.85 7.78 2.81
N ILE A 80 -13.96 8.75 2.62
CA ILE A 80 -13.94 9.60 1.43
C ILE A 80 -13.66 8.76 0.18
N LEU A 81 -12.70 7.84 0.27
CA LEU A 81 -12.38 6.95 -0.85
C LEU A 81 -13.56 6.07 -1.23
N GLU A 82 -14.27 5.55 -0.24
CA GLU A 82 -15.47 4.74 -0.49
C GLU A 82 -16.50 5.52 -1.32
N GLU A 83 -16.73 6.76 -0.94
CA GLU A 83 -17.64 7.63 -1.65
C GLU A 83 -17.14 7.98 -3.05
N LYS A 84 -15.88 8.37 -3.17
CA LYS A 84 -15.28 8.79 -4.44
C LYS A 84 -15.14 7.66 -5.45
N THR A 85 -15.03 6.43 -5.01
CA THR A 85 -14.90 5.27 -5.88
C THR A 85 -16.24 4.58 -6.17
N LYS A 86 -17.30 5.09 -5.61
CA LYS A 86 -18.64 4.51 -5.78
C LYS A 86 -19.03 4.42 -7.25
N GLY A 87 -19.42 3.22 -7.68
CA GLY A 87 -19.74 2.95 -9.08
C GLY A 87 -18.56 2.58 -9.96
N ASN A 88 -17.31 2.70 -9.45
CA ASN A 88 -16.09 2.38 -10.19
C ASN A 88 -15.40 1.11 -9.70
N LEU A 89 -15.96 0.46 -8.69
CA LEU A 89 -15.40 -0.78 -8.13
C LEU A 89 -16.18 -1.99 -8.63
N THR A 90 -15.47 -3.10 -8.76
CA THR A 90 -16.15 -4.37 -8.95
C THR A 90 -16.96 -4.70 -7.69
N LYS A 91 -17.93 -5.60 -7.82
CA LYS A 91 -18.74 -6.00 -6.66
C LYS A 91 -17.86 -6.62 -5.56
N GLU A 92 -16.87 -7.40 -5.95
CA GLU A 92 -15.92 -8.02 -5.02
C GLU A 92 -15.08 -6.97 -4.29
N GLU A 93 -14.56 -5.98 -5.02
CA GLU A 93 -13.82 -4.87 -4.44
C GLU A 93 -14.67 -4.07 -3.47
N GLN A 94 -15.90 -3.78 -3.85
CA GLN A 94 -16.82 -3.02 -3.01
C GLN A 94 -17.15 -3.77 -1.73
N ASN A 95 -17.47 -5.04 -1.82
CA ASN A 95 -17.81 -5.87 -0.65
C ASN A 95 -16.61 -5.99 0.30
N TYR A 96 -15.43 -6.19 -0.25
CA TYR A 96 -14.20 -6.28 0.53
C TYR A 96 -13.91 -4.98 1.26
N PHE A 97 -14.01 -3.86 0.55
CA PHE A 97 -13.79 -2.53 1.13
C PHE A 97 -14.77 -2.24 2.26
N GLN A 98 -16.06 -2.49 2.01
CA GLN A 98 -17.09 -2.26 3.02
C GLN A 98 -16.85 -3.08 4.28
N SER A 99 -16.46 -4.34 4.11
CA SER A 99 -16.17 -5.23 5.22
C SER A 99 -14.97 -4.74 6.04
N LEU A 100 -13.89 -4.38 5.36
CA LEU A 100 -12.69 -3.85 6.04
C LEU A 100 -12.98 -2.56 6.80
N LEU A 101 -13.72 -1.66 6.18
CA LEU A 101 -14.04 -0.37 6.79
C LEU A 101 -14.98 -0.53 7.98
N TYR A 102 -15.93 -1.43 7.89
CA TYR A 102 -16.82 -1.75 9.01
C TYR A 102 -16.02 -2.27 10.21
N ASP A 103 -15.17 -3.27 9.98
CA ASP A 103 -14.34 -3.84 11.04
C ASP A 103 -13.43 -2.79 11.67
N LEU A 104 -12.86 -1.93 10.85
CA LEU A 104 -11.97 -0.87 11.31
C LEU A 104 -12.72 0.16 12.16
N ARG A 105 -13.92 0.55 11.76
CA ARG A 105 -14.77 1.46 12.55
C ARG A 105 -15.12 0.86 13.90
N MET A 106 -15.44 -0.42 13.95
CA MET A 106 -15.72 -1.12 15.19
C MET A 106 -14.49 -1.18 16.09
N ALA A 107 -13.31 -1.47 15.51
CA ALA A 107 -12.06 -1.47 16.24
C ALA A 107 -11.73 -0.09 16.82
N TYR A 108 -11.98 0.97 16.06
CA TYR A 108 -11.79 2.33 16.55
C TYR A 108 -12.66 2.64 17.77
N ILE A 109 -13.93 2.24 17.71
CA ILE A 109 -14.85 2.45 18.83
C ILE A 109 -14.33 1.72 20.08
N GLU A 110 -13.91 0.48 19.95
CA GLU A 110 -13.37 -0.30 21.07
C GLU A 110 -12.09 0.33 21.64
N CYS A 111 -11.20 0.81 20.79
CA CYS A 111 -9.92 1.40 21.22
C CYS A 111 -10.09 2.80 21.81
N SER A 112 -11.21 3.48 21.55
CA SER A 112 -11.47 4.83 22.06
C SER A 112 -12.28 4.86 23.34
N LYS A 113 -12.63 3.72 23.88
CA LYS A 113 -13.31 3.61 25.19
C LYS A 113 -12.37 3.87 26.34
#